data_c7944d3d6850c8aac1008991ab0a7d50
#
_entry.id   c7944d3d6850c8aac1008991ab0a7d50
#
_cell.length_a   1.000
_cell.length_b   1.000
_cell.length_c   1.000
_cell.angle_alpha   90.00
_cell.angle_beta   90.00
_cell.angle_gamma   90.00
#
_symmetry.space_group_name_H-M   'P 1'
#
loop_
_entity.id
_entity.type
_entity.pdbx_description
1 polymer ?
#
loop_
_entity_poly.entity_id
_entity_poly.type
_entity_poly.pdbx_seq_one_letter_code
_entity_poly.pdbx_strand_id
1 'polypeptide(L)'
;MPTLVLIRHGQSQWNLENRFTGWWDVDLTEAGIAEARAAGKLLADRGFQFDRCFTSLQTRAIRTLHLVLHELKSLWLPVTKDWRLNERHYGGLTGLNKQEMIDQVGAEQVKIWRRSFDIPPPPLGADSPYQLADDRRYAGVVIPETESLKDTIGRVLPYYSAHIVPALLRSERVLVSAHGNSLRALEKHLSNIADADIVGLEIPTGQPIVYELNDDLSVRDRYYLRER
;
A
#
# COMPACT_ATOMS: atom_id res chain seq x y z
N MET A 1 -19.21 15.51 -3.60
CA MET A 1 -18.67 14.43 -4.47
C MET A 1 -17.61 13.66 -3.70
N PRO A 2 -17.75 12.34 -3.61
CA PRO A 2 -16.78 11.52 -2.92
C PRO A 2 -15.42 11.60 -3.60
N THR A 3 -14.36 11.68 -2.79
CA THR A 3 -12.97 11.73 -3.28
C THR A 3 -12.16 10.69 -2.52
N LEU A 4 -11.40 9.88 -3.23
CA LEU A 4 -10.47 8.91 -2.66
C LEU A 4 -9.06 9.27 -3.10
N VAL A 5 -8.17 9.47 -2.15
CA VAL A 5 -6.74 9.68 -2.42
C VAL A 5 -5.94 8.50 -1.88
N LEU A 6 -5.13 7.92 -2.74
CA LEU A 6 -4.23 6.82 -2.40
C LEU A 6 -2.78 7.33 -2.37
N ILE A 7 -2.03 6.99 -1.33
CA ILE A 7 -0.60 7.32 -1.22
C ILE A 7 0.17 6.06 -0.82
N ARG A 8 1.15 5.67 -1.64
CA ARG A 8 2.13 4.68 -1.22
C ARG A 8 3.09 5.33 -0.22
N HIS A 9 3.43 4.60 0.85
CA HIS A 9 4.43 5.04 1.82
C HIS A 9 5.72 5.52 1.14
N GLY A 10 6.41 6.49 1.75
CA GLY A 10 7.71 6.97 1.32
C GLY A 10 8.77 5.86 1.32
N GLN A 11 9.94 6.14 0.76
CA GLN A 11 11.04 5.17 0.74
C GLN A 11 11.31 4.61 2.14
N SER A 12 11.28 3.29 2.28
CA SER A 12 11.65 2.59 3.52
C SER A 12 13.12 2.17 3.49
N GLN A 13 13.67 1.81 4.68
CA GLN A 13 15.03 1.33 4.80
C GLN A 13 15.32 0.16 3.83
N TRP A 14 14.41 -0.82 3.75
CA TRP A 14 14.59 -1.95 2.85
C TRP A 14 14.28 -1.65 1.37
N ASN A 15 13.59 -0.57 1.07
CA ASN A 15 13.55 -0.06 -0.32
C ASN A 15 14.94 0.46 -0.73
N LEU A 16 15.61 1.23 0.15
CA LEU A 16 16.96 1.72 -0.07
C LEU A 16 17.98 0.57 -0.20
N GLU A 17 17.87 -0.45 0.64
CA GLU A 17 18.73 -1.64 0.62
C GLU A 17 18.38 -2.64 -0.49
N ASN A 18 17.37 -2.35 -1.31
CA ASN A 18 16.88 -3.24 -2.38
C ASN A 18 16.46 -4.64 -1.89
N ARG A 19 15.78 -4.71 -0.73
CA ARG A 19 15.30 -5.96 -0.13
C ARG A 19 13.80 -6.15 -0.31
N PHE A 20 13.36 -7.42 -0.26
CA PHE A 20 11.95 -7.79 -0.14
C PHE A 20 11.46 -7.53 1.27
N THR A 21 10.43 -6.70 1.45
CA THR A 21 9.96 -6.30 2.78
C THR A 21 8.74 -7.10 3.26
N GLY A 22 7.69 -7.11 2.46
CA GLY A 22 6.44 -7.78 2.83
C GLY A 22 5.84 -7.25 4.13
N TRP A 23 5.47 -8.17 5.04
CA TRP A 23 4.87 -7.83 6.34
C TRP A 23 5.90 -7.46 7.41
N TRP A 24 7.20 -7.70 7.18
CA TRP A 24 8.23 -7.26 8.09
C TRP A 24 8.19 -5.74 8.26
N ASP A 25 8.32 -5.28 9.51
CA ASP A 25 8.15 -3.88 9.81
C ASP A 25 9.47 -3.14 9.81
N VAL A 26 9.67 -2.30 8.81
CA VAL A 26 10.80 -1.38 8.67
C VAL A 26 10.27 0.04 8.54
N ASP A 27 11.07 0.98 8.99
CA ASP A 27 10.71 2.39 8.99
C ASP A 27 11.11 3.11 7.68
N LEU A 28 10.71 4.36 7.57
CA LEU A 28 11.09 5.26 6.50
C LEU A 28 12.57 5.67 6.63
N THR A 29 13.20 5.92 5.48
CA THR A 29 14.45 6.67 5.41
C THR A 29 14.18 8.18 5.54
N GLU A 30 15.24 8.98 5.69
CA GLU A 30 15.11 10.46 5.62
C GLU A 30 14.51 10.91 4.28
N ALA A 31 14.88 10.26 3.17
CA ALA A 31 14.27 10.52 1.87
C ALA A 31 12.76 10.19 1.89
N GLY A 32 12.37 9.05 2.48
CA GLY A 32 10.96 8.68 2.61
C GLY A 32 10.15 9.63 3.49
N ILE A 33 10.76 10.19 4.53
CA ILE A 33 10.17 11.26 5.36
C ILE A 33 9.96 12.52 4.52
N ALA A 34 10.96 12.91 3.71
CA ALA A 34 10.85 14.06 2.82
C ALA A 34 9.78 13.87 1.75
N GLU A 35 9.68 12.67 1.14
CA GLU A 35 8.63 12.31 0.19
C GLU A 35 7.23 12.44 0.82
N ALA A 36 7.03 11.91 2.04
CA ALA A 36 5.75 11.99 2.73
C ALA A 36 5.35 13.45 3.06
N ARG A 37 6.30 14.27 3.50
CA ARG A 37 6.06 15.71 3.74
C ARG A 37 5.73 16.44 2.45
N ALA A 38 6.47 16.16 1.36
CA ALA A 38 6.20 16.77 0.05
C ALA A 38 4.79 16.43 -0.45
N ALA A 39 4.35 15.18 -0.29
CA ALA A 39 2.98 14.76 -0.60
C ALA A 39 1.94 15.55 0.21
N GLY A 40 2.16 15.70 1.52
CA GLY A 40 1.28 16.46 2.40
C GLY A 40 1.19 17.94 2.01
N LYS A 41 2.32 18.58 1.73
CA LYS A 41 2.37 19.98 1.23
C LYS A 41 1.64 20.13 -0.10
N LEU A 42 1.89 19.22 -1.04
CA LEU A 42 1.22 19.25 -2.34
C LEU A 42 -0.31 19.15 -2.20
N LEU A 43 -0.81 18.29 -1.33
CA LEU A 43 -2.24 18.18 -1.02
C LEU A 43 -2.77 19.47 -0.37
N ALA A 44 -2.03 20.06 0.56
CA ALA A 44 -2.41 21.32 1.22
C ALA A 44 -2.46 22.49 0.21
N ASP A 45 -1.45 22.63 -0.63
CA ASP A 45 -1.34 23.70 -1.64
C ASP A 45 -2.46 23.61 -2.69
N ARG A 46 -2.98 22.40 -2.95
CA ARG A 46 -4.12 22.15 -3.85
C ARG A 46 -5.47 22.17 -3.13
N GLY A 47 -5.50 22.54 -1.85
CA GLY A 47 -6.73 22.71 -1.07
C GLY A 47 -7.45 21.41 -0.71
N PHE A 48 -6.75 20.26 -0.76
CA PHE A 48 -7.35 18.98 -0.35
C PHE A 48 -7.66 18.98 1.15
N GLN A 49 -8.83 18.49 1.46
CA GLN A 49 -9.27 18.24 2.84
C GLN A 49 -9.83 16.82 2.90
N PHE A 50 -9.70 16.19 4.05
CA PHE A 50 -10.18 14.83 4.29
C PHE A 50 -11.09 14.78 5.50
N ASP A 51 -11.94 13.75 5.54
CA ASP A 51 -12.87 13.50 6.63
C ASP A 51 -12.50 12.21 7.38
N ARG A 52 -11.80 11.29 6.70
CA ARG A 52 -11.38 10.00 7.25
C ARG A 52 -10.13 9.46 6.59
N CYS A 53 -9.32 8.75 7.38
CA CYS A 53 -8.09 8.15 6.90
C CYS A 53 -8.03 6.66 7.21
N PHE A 54 -7.40 5.88 6.31
CA PHE A 54 -7.14 4.47 6.49
C PHE A 54 -5.65 4.17 6.24
N THR A 55 -5.10 3.23 6.98
CA THR A 55 -3.71 2.77 6.79
C THR A 55 -3.53 1.34 7.27
N SER A 56 -2.38 0.75 6.97
CA SER A 56 -2.00 -0.57 7.42
C SER A 56 -1.52 -0.59 8.89
N LEU A 57 -1.09 -1.76 9.37
CA LEU A 57 -0.41 -1.91 10.66
C LEU A 57 1.11 -1.71 10.59
N GLN A 58 1.65 -1.32 9.44
CA GLN A 58 3.09 -1.23 9.22
C GLN A 58 3.58 0.21 9.39
N THR A 59 4.66 0.37 10.15
CA THR A 59 5.22 1.67 10.57
C THR A 59 5.43 2.64 9.42
N ARG A 60 5.99 2.19 8.29
CA ARG A 60 6.26 3.05 7.13
C ARG A 60 5.01 3.71 6.54
N ALA A 61 3.87 2.99 6.50
CA ALA A 61 2.62 3.56 6.01
C ALA A 61 1.95 4.46 7.05
N ILE A 62 1.99 4.08 8.32
CA ILE A 62 1.48 4.87 9.44
C ILE A 62 2.24 6.20 9.54
N ARG A 63 3.58 6.17 9.49
CA ARG A 63 4.40 7.40 9.53
C ARG A 63 4.19 8.28 8.32
N THR A 64 4.07 7.70 7.12
CA THR A 64 3.73 8.46 5.91
C THR A 64 2.41 9.21 6.11
N LEU A 65 1.35 8.52 6.58
CA LEU A 65 0.07 9.17 6.86
C LEU A 65 0.20 10.29 7.89
N HIS A 66 0.89 10.06 9.01
CA HIS A 66 1.10 11.08 10.04
C HIS A 66 1.82 12.32 9.49
N LEU A 67 2.86 12.14 8.68
CA LEU A 67 3.59 13.24 8.05
C LEU A 67 2.70 14.04 7.08
N VAL A 68 1.90 13.34 6.28
CA VAL A 68 0.92 13.98 5.38
C VAL A 68 -0.10 14.77 6.18
N LEU A 69 -0.68 14.20 7.23
CA LEU A 69 -1.68 14.86 8.09
C LEU A 69 -1.08 16.04 8.86
N HIS A 70 0.21 15.97 9.23
CA HIS A 70 0.91 17.08 9.85
C HIS A 70 0.98 18.30 8.91
N GLU A 71 1.39 18.10 7.65
CA GLU A 71 1.46 19.18 6.66
C GLU A 71 0.05 19.74 6.33
N LEU A 72 -0.97 18.90 6.32
CA LEU A 72 -2.39 19.29 6.18
C LEU A 72 -2.98 19.96 7.42
N LYS A 73 -2.24 20.03 8.55
CA LYS A 73 -2.76 20.49 9.85
C LYS A 73 -4.02 19.73 10.32
N SER A 74 -4.08 18.44 10.02
CA SER A 74 -5.26 17.60 10.16
C SER A 74 -5.00 16.32 10.99
N LEU A 75 -4.06 16.38 11.95
CA LEU A 75 -3.74 15.24 12.84
C LEU A 75 -4.93 14.75 13.69
N TRP A 76 -5.95 15.58 13.83
CA TRP A 76 -7.19 15.28 14.59
C TRP A 76 -8.14 14.33 13.84
N LEU A 77 -7.92 14.09 12.54
CA LEU A 77 -8.79 13.23 11.74
C LEU A 77 -8.81 11.79 12.27
N PRO A 78 -9.97 11.11 12.18
CA PRO A 78 -10.05 9.69 12.53
C PRO A 78 -9.22 8.85 11.57
N VAL A 79 -8.35 8.01 12.14
CA VAL A 79 -7.50 7.08 11.40
C VAL A 79 -7.84 5.65 11.79
N THR A 80 -8.24 4.83 10.83
CA THR A 80 -8.43 3.39 11.01
C THR A 80 -7.21 2.64 10.47
N LYS A 81 -6.62 1.80 11.32
CA LYS A 81 -5.49 0.93 10.96
C LYS A 81 -5.99 -0.49 10.83
N ASP A 82 -5.61 -1.17 9.74
CA ASP A 82 -6.04 -2.55 9.54
C ASP A 82 -4.98 -3.36 8.77
N TRP A 83 -4.74 -4.60 9.21
CA TRP A 83 -3.77 -5.51 8.59
C TRP A 83 -4.12 -5.84 7.12
N ARG A 84 -5.38 -5.79 6.75
CA ARG A 84 -5.82 -6.06 5.37
C ARG A 84 -5.30 -5.01 4.37
N LEU A 85 -4.78 -3.88 4.85
CA LEU A 85 -4.07 -2.89 4.03
C LEU A 85 -2.54 -3.07 4.04
N ASN A 86 -1.99 -4.07 4.74
CA ASN A 86 -0.56 -4.38 4.72
C ASN A 86 -0.04 -4.65 3.31
N GLU A 87 1.28 -4.56 3.14
CA GLU A 87 1.96 -5.01 1.93
C GLU A 87 1.70 -6.51 1.70
N ARG A 88 1.86 -6.97 0.49
CA ARG A 88 1.84 -8.39 0.14
C ARG A 88 2.91 -9.15 0.94
N HIS A 89 2.57 -10.31 1.48
CA HIS A 89 3.54 -11.15 2.17
C HIS A 89 4.48 -11.82 1.18
N TYR A 90 5.78 -11.55 1.30
CA TYR A 90 6.77 -12.07 0.34
C TYR A 90 7.31 -13.45 0.70
N GLY A 91 6.75 -14.13 1.72
CA GLY A 91 7.16 -15.48 2.09
C GLY A 91 8.65 -15.61 2.36
N GLY A 92 9.24 -16.66 1.84
CA GLY A 92 10.66 -16.97 1.99
C GLY A 92 11.62 -15.96 1.34
N LEU A 93 11.11 -15.01 0.54
CA LEU A 93 11.93 -13.91 0.01
C LEU A 93 12.11 -12.76 1.01
N THR A 94 11.33 -12.71 2.10
CA THR A 94 11.39 -11.63 3.09
C THR A 94 12.84 -11.44 3.61
N GLY A 95 13.35 -10.20 3.54
CA GLY A 95 14.69 -9.84 3.98
C GLY A 95 15.79 -10.10 2.95
N LEU A 96 15.56 -10.87 1.89
CA LEU A 96 16.56 -11.14 0.87
C LEU A 96 16.76 -9.93 -0.06
N ASN A 97 17.99 -9.73 -0.51
CA ASN A 97 18.30 -8.69 -1.49
C ASN A 97 17.81 -9.13 -2.88
N LYS A 98 17.16 -8.22 -3.60
CA LYS A 98 16.56 -8.54 -4.91
C LYS A 98 17.61 -8.83 -5.98
N GLN A 99 18.77 -8.15 -5.95
CA GLN A 99 19.83 -8.41 -6.91
C GLN A 99 20.49 -9.76 -6.66
N GLU A 100 20.79 -10.07 -5.41
CA GLU A 100 21.34 -11.38 -5.04
C GLU A 100 20.41 -12.53 -5.46
N MET A 101 19.10 -12.34 -5.32
CA MET A 101 18.13 -13.32 -5.79
C MET A 101 18.11 -13.45 -7.33
N ILE A 102 18.28 -12.34 -8.06
CA ILE A 102 18.44 -12.38 -9.52
C ILE A 102 19.67 -13.19 -9.92
N ASP A 103 20.77 -12.99 -9.21
CA ASP A 103 22.03 -13.68 -9.46
C ASP A 103 21.95 -15.20 -9.15
N GLN A 104 21.11 -15.59 -8.19
CA GLN A 104 20.92 -16.98 -7.77
C GLN A 104 19.93 -17.76 -8.65
N VAL A 105 18.77 -17.17 -8.97
CA VAL A 105 17.66 -17.88 -9.62
C VAL A 105 17.25 -17.31 -10.97
N GLY A 106 17.91 -16.23 -11.41
CA GLY A 106 17.63 -15.55 -12.67
C GLY A 106 16.57 -14.47 -12.58
N ALA A 107 16.70 -13.47 -13.45
CA ALA A 107 15.84 -12.29 -13.48
C ALA A 107 14.36 -12.63 -13.78
N GLU A 108 14.12 -13.61 -14.65
CA GLU A 108 12.76 -14.00 -15.03
C GLU A 108 12.00 -14.62 -13.84
N GLN A 109 12.65 -15.51 -13.07
CA GLN A 109 12.02 -16.11 -11.90
C GLN A 109 11.71 -15.06 -10.83
N VAL A 110 12.64 -14.13 -10.57
CA VAL A 110 12.41 -13.02 -9.63
C VAL A 110 11.29 -12.09 -10.13
N LYS A 111 11.22 -11.85 -11.44
CA LYS A 111 10.13 -11.07 -12.05
C LYS A 111 8.78 -11.76 -11.86
N ILE A 112 8.69 -13.08 -12.06
CA ILE A 112 7.48 -13.87 -11.80
C ILE A 112 7.02 -13.68 -10.36
N TRP A 113 7.87 -13.91 -9.37
CA TRP A 113 7.54 -13.73 -7.95
C TRP A 113 7.14 -12.30 -7.58
N ARG A 114 7.71 -11.30 -8.26
CA ARG A 114 7.42 -9.88 -7.97
C ARG A 114 6.17 -9.36 -8.66
N ARG A 115 5.84 -9.87 -9.83
CA ARG A 115 4.89 -9.21 -10.76
C ARG A 115 3.72 -10.08 -11.17
N SER A 116 3.83 -11.41 -11.13
CA SER A 116 2.73 -12.29 -11.48
C SER A 116 1.47 -11.97 -10.66
N PHE A 117 0.33 -12.15 -11.30
CA PHE A 117 -0.97 -11.94 -10.66
C PHE A 117 -1.26 -13.01 -9.60
N ASP A 118 -1.02 -14.28 -9.90
CA ASP A 118 -1.47 -15.44 -9.11
C ASP A 118 -0.35 -16.39 -8.65
N ILE A 119 0.92 -16.15 -9.03
CA ILE A 119 2.04 -16.97 -8.58
C ILE A 119 2.69 -16.30 -7.36
N PRO A 120 2.57 -16.89 -6.16
CA PRO A 120 3.21 -16.36 -4.96
C PRO A 120 4.71 -16.70 -4.92
N PRO A 121 5.51 -15.98 -4.14
CA PRO A 121 6.84 -16.41 -3.74
C PRO A 121 6.80 -17.72 -2.95
N PRO A 122 7.94 -18.42 -2.76
CA PRO A 122 8.02 -19.56 -1.84
C PRO A 122 7.51 -19.20 -0.44
N PRO A 123 6.87 -20.13 0.29
CA PRO A 123 6.38 -19.87 1.64
C PRO A 123 7.53 -19.54 2.60
N LEU A 124 7.20 -18.83 3.68
CA LEU A 124 8.15 -18.53 4.75
C LEU A 124 8.53 -19.82 5.49
N GLY A 125 9.81 -20.14 5.52
CA GLY A 125 10.30 -21.33 6.24
C GLY A 125 10.10 -21.18 7.76
N ALA A 126 9.90 -22.30 8.45
CA ALA A 126 9.68 -22.33 9.90
C ALA A 126 10.84 -21.69 10.69
N ASP A 127 12.06 -21.84 10.21
CA ASP A 127 13.26 -21.28 10.85
C ASP A 127 13.60 -19.84 10.44
N SER A 128 12.70 -19.18 9.69
CA SER A 128 12.92 -17.80 9.26
C SER A 128 12.94 -16.85 10.45
N PRO A 129 13.91 -15.91 10.51
CA PRO A 129 13.94 -14.88 11.54
C PRO A 129 12.80 -13.84 11.39
N TYR A 130 12.04 -13.91 10.31
CA TYR A 130 10.96 -12.98 9.97
C TYR A 130 9.56 -13.51 10.35
N GLN A 131 9.49 -14.45 11.29
CA GLN A 131 8.23 -14.94 11.85
C GLN A 131 7.48 -13.81 12.57
N LEU A 132 6.16 -13.79 12.42
CA LEU A 132 5.29 -12.77 13.02
C LEU A 132 4.26 -13.37 14.00
N ALA A 133 4.36 -14.65 14.34
CA ALA A 133 3.40 -15.35 15.20
C ALA A 133 3.24 -14.69 16.57
N ASP A 134 4.31 -14.13 17.13
CA ASP A 134 4.32 -13.46 18.44
C ASP A 134 4.13 -11.94 18.34
N ASP A 135 3.91 -11.41 17.17
CA ASP A 135 3.71 -9.97 16.99
C ASP A 135 2.29 -9.57 17.40
N ARG A 136 2.17 -8.79 18.47
CA ARG A 136 0.91 -8.33 19.04
C ARG A 136 -0.01 -7.61 18.05
N ARG A 137 0.54 -7.02 16.98
CA ARG A 137 -0.24 -6.37 15.93
C ARG A 137 -1.16 -7.33 15.19
N TYR A 138 -0.79 -8.61 15.17
CA TYR A 138 -1.49 -9.67 14.43
C TYR A 138 -2.18 -10.67 15.37
N ALA A 139 -2.39 -10.33 16.63
CA ALA A 139 -3.12 -11.19 17.56
C ALA A 139 -4.52 -11.54 16.99
N GLY A 140 -4.80 -12.84 16.84
CA GLY A 140 -6.05 -13.33 16.25
C GLY A 140 -6.12 -13.25 14.72
N VAL A 141 -5.04 -12.86 14.04
CA VAL A 141 -4.93 -12.88 12.58
C VAL A 141 -4.23 -14.15 12.13
N VAL A 142 -4.79 -14.83 11.13
CA VAL A 142 -4.07 -15.91 10.43
C VAL A 142 -3.09 -15.24 9.47
N ILE A 143 -1.80 -15.31 9.84
CA ILE A 143 -0.73 -14.72 9.03
C ILE A 143 -0.46 -15.63 7.84
N PRO A 144 -0.49 -15.13 6.57
CA PRO A 144 -0.20 -15.96 5.42
C PRO A 144 1.29 -16.31 5.38
N GLU A 145 1.62 -17.53 4.96
CA GLU A 145 3.02 -17.93 4.73
C GLU A 145 3.63 -17.24 3.52
N THR A 146 2.81 -16.86 2.55
CA THR A 146 3.16 -16.13 1.33
C THR A 146 1.89 -15.60 0.66
N GLU A 147 2.00 -14.60 -0.20
CA GLU A 147 0.88 -14.06 -0.99
C GLU A 147 1.28 -13.78 -2.43
N SER A 148 0.41 -14.13 -3.36
CA SER A 148 0.35 -13.53 -4.69
C SER A 148 -0.38 -12.16 -4.64
N LEU A 149 -0.44 -11.45 -5.77
CA LEU A 149 -1.30 -10.26 -5.85
C LEU A 149 -2.78 -10.63 -5.73
N LYS A 150 -3.20 -11.76 -6.28
CA LYS A 150 -4.57 -12.29 -6.17
C LYS A 150 -4.97 -12.52 -4.71
N ASP A 151 -4.07 -13.09 -3.90
CA ASP A 151 -4.31 -13.29 -2.47
C ASP A 151 -4.42 -11.94 -1.74
N THR A 152 -3.54 -10.99 -2.05
CA THR A 152 -3.60 -9.63 -1.53
C THR A 152 -4.94 -8.96 -1.86
N ILE A 153 -5.43 -9.09 -3.10
CA ILE A 153 -6.75 -8.61 -3.53
C ILE A 153 -7.86 -9.27 -2.71
N GLY A 154 -7.75 -10.56 -2.44
CA GLY A 154 -8.73 -11.34 -1.66
C GLY A 154 -8.97 -10.81 -0.24
N ARG A 155 -8.00 -10.07 0.36
CA ARG A 155 -8.19 -9.42 1.67
C ARG A 155 -8.45 -7.91 1.57
N VAL A 156 -7.87 -7.24 0.57
CA VAL A 156 -8.01 -5.79 0.41
C VAL A 156 -9.42 -5.40 -0.04
N LEU A 157 -9.98 -6.07 -1.06
CA LEU A 157 -11.28 -5.68 -1.60
C LEU A 157 -12.45 -5.92 -0.63
N PRO A 158 -12.57 -7.03 0.11
CA PRO A 158 -13.60 -7.14 1.14
C PRO A 158 -13.49 -6.05 2.21
N TYR A 159 -12.25 -5.67 2.60
CA TYR A 159 -12.04 -4.56 3.52
C TYR A 159 -12.47 -3.22 2.92
N TYR A 160 -12.08 -2.94 1.69
CA TYR A 160 -12.50 -1.75 0.95
C TYR A 160 -14.02 -1.63 0.90
N SER A 161 -14.71 -2.71 0.51
CA SER A 161 -16.16 -2.73 0.41
C SER A 161 -16.88 -2.54 1.76
N ALA A 162 -16.34 -3.13 2.83
CA ALA A 162 -16.96 -3.09 4.15
C ALA A 162 -16.68 -1.79 4.94
N HIS A 163 -15.54 -1.12 4.71
CA HIS A 163 -15.11 -0.01 5.56
C HIS A 163 -14.85 1.30 4.80
N ILE A 164 -14.31 1.25 3.58
CA ILE A 164 -13.99 2.45 2.80
C ILE A 164 -15.20 2.90 1.98
N VAL A 165 -15.85 2.00 1.27
CA VAL A 165 -17.07 2.27 0.49
C VAL A 165 -18.15 2.97 1.31
N PRO A 166 -18.49 2.54 2.54
CA PRO A 166 -19.51 3.25 3.32
C PRO A 166 -19.14 4.71 3.65
N ALA A 167 -17.85 5.02 3.82
CA ALA A 167 -17.40 6.40 4.01
C ALA A 167 -17.59 7.22 2.72
N LEU A 168 -17.22 6.67 1.59
CA LEU A 168 -17.37 7.32 0.28
C LEU A 168 -18.85 7.55 -0.07
N LEU A 169 -19.74 6.60 0.24
CA LEU A 169 -21.21 6.74 0.05
C LEU A 169 -21.83 7.85 0.91
N ARG A 170 -21.20 8.20 2.03
CA ARG A 170 -21.55 9.40 2.83
C ARG A 170 -20.93 10.69 2.28
N SER A 171 -20.36 10.65 1.09
CA SER A 171 -19.61 11.77 0.47
C SER A 171 -18.42 12.23 1.28
N GLU A 172 -17.86 11.37 2.16
CA GLU A 172 -16.60 11.66 2.86
C GLU A 172 -15.41 11.65 1.87
N ARG A 173 -14.47 12.54 2.12
CA ARG A 173 -13.20 12.59 1.41
C ARG A 173 -12.20 11.70 2.15
N VAL A 174 -11.75 10.65 1.50
CA VAL A 174 -10.98 9.57 2.12
C VAL A 174 -9.54 9.59 1.67
N LEU A 175 -8.61 9.47 2.62
CA LEU A 175 -7.19 9.29 2.38
C LEU A 175 -6.76 7.88 2.81
N VAL A 176 -6.10 7.14 1.92
CA VAL A 176 -5.52 5.82 2.20
C VAL A 176 -4.01 5.89 2.02
N SER A 177 -3.26 5.65 3.09
CA SER A 177 -1.81 5.46 3.03
C SER A 177 -1.48 3.98 3.21
N ALA A 178 -0.90 3.36 2.17
CA ALA A 178 -0.65 1.93 2.18
C ALA A 178 0.61 1.55 1.35
N HIS A 179 0.61 0.40 0.68
CA HIS A 179 1.78 -0.20 0.07
C HIS A 179 1.60 -0.48 -1.40
N GLY A 180 2.70 -0.81 -2.09
CA GLY A 180 2.68 -1.06 -3.52
C GLY A 180 1.62 -2.07 -3.94
N ASN A 181 1.55 -3.25 -3.32
CA ASN A 181 0.61 -4.27 -3.75
C ASN A 181 -0.81 -4.08 -3.20
N SER A 182 -0.99 -3.58 -1.98
CA SER A 182 -2.34 -3.26 -1.49
C SER A 182 -2.99 -2.13 -2.29
N LEU A 183 -2.22 -1.12 -2.73
CA LEU A 183 -2.74 -0.07 -3.61
C LEU A 183 -2.96 -0.56 -5.05
N ARG A 184 -2.11 -1.46 -5.57
CA ARG A 184 -2.35 -2.13 -6.87
C ARG A 184 -3.66 -2.92 -6.86
N ALA A 185 -4.02 -3.53 -5.71
CA ALA A 185 -5.31 -4.20 -5.55
C ALA A 185 -6.48 -3.21 -5.70
N LEU A 186 -6.39 -2.04 -5.06
CA LEU A 186 -7.41 -0.99 -5.18
C LEU A 186 -7.45 -0.39 -6.58
N GLU A 187 -6.30 -0.05 -7.17
CA GLU A 187 -6.22 0.50 -8.53
C GLU A 187 -6.77 -0.47 -9.57
N LYS A 188 -6.44 -1.77 -9.46
CA LYS A 188 -6.98 -2.79 -10.35
C LYS A 188 -8.51 -2.80 -10.32
N HIS A 189 -9.11 -2.72 -9.16
CA HIS A 189 -10.56 -2.69 -8.98
C HIS A 189 -11.17 -1.38 -9.50
N LEU A 190 -10.66 -0.23 -9.05
CA LEU A 190 -11.21 1.08 -9.37
C LEU A 190 -11.08 1.45 -10.85
N SER A 191 -9.97 1.07 -11.47
CA SER A 191 -9.67 1.38 -12.88
C SER A 191 -9.95 0.20 -13.82
N ASN A 192 -10.56 -0.88 -13.33
CA ASN A 192 -10.91 -2.08 -14.10
C ASN A 192 -9.75 -2.63 -14.94
N ILE A 193 -8.54 -2.70 -14.34
CA ILE A 193 -7.33 -3.18 -15.01
C ILE A 193 -7.39 -4.70 -15.16
N ALA A 194 -7.13 -5.23 -16.36
CA ALA A 194 -7.11 -6.67 -16.60
C ALA A 194 -5.96 -7.38 -15.85
N ASP A 195 -6.11 -8.70 -15.61
CA ASP A 195 -5.09 -9.50 -14.92
C ASP A 195 -3.74 -9.50 -15.66
N ALA A 196 -3.76 -9.48 -16.99
CA ALA A 196 -2.56 -9.40 -17.80
C ALA A 196 -1.84 -8.05 -17.69
N ASP A 197 -2.59 -6.95 -17.53
CA ASP A 197 -2.06 -5.58 -17.56
C ASP A 197 -1.53 -5.14 -16.18
N ILE A 198 -2.03 -5.72 -15.09
CA ILE A 198 -1.62 -5.37 -13.72
C ILE A 198 -0.13 -5.61 -13.47
N VAL A 199 0.50 -6.49 -14.23
CA VAL A 199 1.93 -6.82 -14.14
C VAL A 199 2.81 -5.58 -14.33
N GLY A 200 2.40 -4.68 -15.25
CA GLY A 200 3.13 -3.44 -15.56
C GLY A 200 2.85 -2.27 -14.63
N LEU A 201 1.83 -2.34 -13.78
CA LEU A 201 1.47 -1.23 -12.91
C LEU A 201 2.47 -1.06 -11.78
N GLU A 202 3.09 0.11 -11.72
CA GLU A 202 3.90 0.55 -10.60
C GLU A 202 3.27 1.76 -9.90
N ILE A 203 3.29 1.75 -8.57
CA ILE A 203 2.84 2.87 -7.75
C ILE A 203 4.08 3.49 -7.11
N PRO A 204 4.48 4.69 -7.52
CA PRO A 204 5.64 5.37 -6.97
C PRO A 204 5.41 5.77 -5.51
N THR A 205 6.49 5.83 -4.72
CA THR A 205 6.46 6.26 -3.32
C THR A 205 6.09 7.75 -3.21
N GLY A 206 5.34 8.10 -2.18
CA GLY A 206 5.05 9.50 -1.83
C GLY A 206 4.27 10.30 -2.88
N GLN A 207 3.67 9.67 -3.88
CA GLN A 207 2.89 10.36 -4.91
C GLN A 207 1.40 10.12 -4.73
N PRO A 208 0.58 11.16 -4.45
CA PRO A 208 -0.85 11.00 -4.30
C PRO A 208 -1.51 10.66 -5.64
N ILE A 209 -2.36 9.64 -5.64
CA ILE A 209 -3.27 9.26 -6.73
C ILE A 209 -4.66 9.70 -6.31
N VAL A 210 -5.29 10.53 -7.10
CA VAL A 210 -6.63 11.05 -6.84
C VAL A 210 -7.65 10.32 -7.68
N TYR A 211 -8.70 9.84 -7.05
CA TYR A 211 -9.92 9.37 -7.67
C TYR A 211 -11.06 10.32 -7.33
N GLU A 212 -11.61 10.97 -8.34
CA GLU A 212 -12.86 11.70 -8.26
C GLU A 212 -13.99 10.75 -8.64
N LEU A 213 -14.94 10.57 -7.73
CA LEU A 213 -15.99 9.56 -7.88
C LEU A 213 -17.35 10.22 -8.09
N ASN A 214 -18.20 9.56 -8.84
CA ASN A 214 -19.64 9.88 -8.91
C ASN A 214 -20.36 9.41 -7.63
N ASP A 215 -21.62 9.75 -7.46
CA ASP A 215 -22.40 9.36 -6.27
C ASP A 215 -22.63 7.84 -6.19
N ASP A 216 -22.58 7.13 -7.32
CA ASP A 216 -22.61 5.67 -7.40
C ASP A 216 -21.22 5.00 -7.23
N LEU A 217 -20.20 5.81 -6.91
CA LEU A 217 -18.80 5.46 -6.79
C LEU A 217 -18.12 4.99 -8.08
N SER A 218 -18.74 5.14 -9.23
CA SER A 218 -18.03 4.99 -10.50
C SER A 218 -16.95 6.07 -10.63
N VAL A 219 -15.80 5.69 -11.21
CA VAL A 219 -14.67 6.60 -11.38
C VAL A 219 -15.00 7.63 -12.45
N ARG A 220 -15.04 8.92 -12.07
CA ARG A 220 -15.17 10.04 -12.98
C ARG A 220 -13.84 10.46 -13.57
N ASP A 221 -12.80 10.52 -12.71
CA ASP A 221 -11.45 10.90 -13.09
C ASP A 221 -10.41 10.23 -12.19
N ARG A 222 -9.22 9.95 -12.75
CA ARG A 222 -8.08 9.39 -12.05
C ARG A 222 -6.79 10.05 -12.51
N TYR A 223 -6.01 10.62 -11.60
CA TYR A 223 -4.74 11.26 -11.95
C TYR A 223 -3.73 11.24 -10.81
N TYR A 224 -2.44 11.34 -11.14
CA TYR A 224 -1.42 11.70 -10.16
C TYR A 224 -1.48 13.21 -9.91
N LEU A 225 -1.50 13.62 -8.63
CA LEU A 225 -1.72 15.01 -8.27
C LEU A 225 -0.66 15.96 -8.87
N ARG A 226 0.57 15.51 -9.03
CA ARG A 226 1.67 16.30 -9.62
C ARG A 226 1.43 16.73 -11.07
N GLU A 227 0.58 16.02 -11.79
CA GLU A 227 0.32 16.20 -13.22
C GLU A 227 -0.68 17.32 -13.51
N ARG A 228 -1.29 17.90 -12.46
CA ARG A 228 -2.29 18.95 -12.58
C ARG A 228 -1.93 20.23 -11.87
#